data_9760049161f80c2970be325eef6518db
#
_entry.id   9760049161f80c2970be325eef6518db
#
_cell.length_a   1.000
_cell.length_b   1.000
_cell.length_c   1.000
_cell.angle_alpha   90.00
_cell.angle_beta   90.00
_cell.angle_gamma   90.00
#
_symmetry.space_group_name_H-M   'P 1'
#
loop_
_entity.id
_entity.type
_entity.pdbx_description
1 polymer ?
#
loop_
_entity_poly.entity_id
_entity_poly.type
_entity_poly.pdbx_seq_one_letter_code
_entity_poly.pdbx_strand_id
1 'polypeptide(L)'
;MPTTDLEQHLERGIMKLKQGDTLSALVHFEKAMNAGGTADCMSYLGYCIAKERGQSSRGMILCREALDENPGNPVHYLNMAKILLLRRDKDGAMDALRMGASCGDNEEISVLLEEIGSRKPPPLTFLDRDHPVNKYLGIILSWLGLR
;
A
#
# COMPACT_ATOMS: atom_id res chain seq x y z
N MET A 1 -14.53 10.84 -27.00
CA MET A 1 -15.45 9.72 -26.74
C MET A 1 -16.00 9.84 -25.33
N PRO A 2 -17.27 9.57 -25.12
CA PRO A 2 -17.79 9.53 -23.76
C PRO A 2 -17.08 8.43 -22.99
N THR A 3 -16.57 8.77 -21.79
CA THR A 3 -16.00 7.81 -20.87
C THR A 3 -17.10 6.85 -20.39
N THR A 4 -16.78 5.59 -20.24
CA THR A 4 -17.71 4.62 -19.68
C THR A 4 -17.95 4.90 -18.19
N ASP A 5 -19.08 4.44 -17.64
CA ASP A 5 -19.37 4.57 -16.21
C ASP A 5 -18.25 3.97 -15.36
N LEU A 6 -17.67 2.86 -15.81
CA LEU A 6 -16.52 2.24 -15.19
C LEU A 6 -15.32 3.20 -15.11
N GLU A 7 -14.94 3.78 -16.24
CA GLU A 7 -13.79 4.70 -16.32
C GLU A 7 -14.00 5.93 -15.44
N GLN A 8 -15.19 6.52 -15.48
CA GLN A 8 -15.53 7.67 -14.64
C GLN A 8 -15.40 7.37 -13.14
N HIS A 9 -15.91 6.22 -12.71
CA HIS A 9 -15.81 5.84 -11.30
C HIS A 9 -14.39 5.47 -10.90
N LEU A 10 -13.63 4.81 -11.78
CA LEU A 10 -12.22 4.53 -11.53
C LEU A 10 -11.41 5.81 -11.35
N GLU A 11 -11.54 6.76 -12.26
CA GLU A 11 -10.84 8.05 -12.18
C GLU A 11 -11.22 8.86 -10.92
N ARG A 12 -12.51 8.91 -10.60
CA ARG A 12 -12.99 9.58 -9.38
C ARG A 12 -12.46 8.91 -8.11
N GLY A 13 -12.43 7.60 -8.09
CA GLY A 13 -11.85 6.83 -6.97
C GLY A 13 -10.38 7.16 -6.76
N ILE A 14 -9.59 7.16 -7.84
CA ILE A 14 -8.17 7.51 -7.79
C ILE A 14 -7.97 8.96 -7.31
N MET A 15 -8.78 9.89 -7.82
CA MET A 15 -8.74 11.28 -7.37
C MET A 15 -9.03 11.41 -5.86
N LYS A 16 -10.02 10.69 -5.36
CA LYS A 16 -10.35 10.68 -3.93
C LYS A 16 -9.23 10.10 -3.07
N LEU A 17 -8.54 9.06 -3.54
CA LEU A 17 -7.35 8.55 -2.87
C LEU A 17 -6.23 9.58 -2.77
N LYS A 18 -5.98 10.33 -3.84
CA LYS A 18 -4.99 11.42 -3.84
C LYS A 18 -5.33 12.53 -2.86
N GLN A 19 -6.61 12.75 -2.60
CA GLN A 19 -7.11 13.71 -1.61
C GLN A 19 -7.08 13.15 -0.18
N GLY A 20 -6.71 11.90 0.02
CA GLY A 20 -6.75 11.22 1.31
C GLY A 20 -8.14 10.76 1.74
N ASP A 21 -9.14 10.87 0.88
CA ASP A 21 -10.54 10.49 1.15
C ASP A 21 -10.78 9.03 0.70
N THR A 22 -10.28 8.10 1.49
CA THR A 22 -10.36 6.67 1.19
C THR A 22 -11.80 6.14 1.24
N LEU A 23 -12.64 6.72 2.07
CA LEU A 23 -14.04 6.30 2.18
C LEU A 23 -14.83 6.62 0.91
N SER A 24 -14.70 7.84 0.38
CA SER A 24 -15.32 8.20 -0.91
C SER A 24 -14.72 7.39 -2.07
N ALA A 25 -13.42 7.15 -2.03
CA ALA A 25 -12.74 6.30 -3.02
C ALA A 25 -13.33 4.89 -3.04
N LEU A 26 -13.57 4.30 -1.86
CA LEU A 26 -14.20 2.99 -1.73
C LEU A 26 -15.56 2.92 -2.47
N VAL A 27 -16.40 3.93 -2.27
CA VAL A 27 -17.72 3.99 -2.95
C VAL A 27 -17.56 4.01 -4.47
N HIS A 28 -16.61 4.81 -4.98
CA HIS A 28 -16.37 4.87 -6.42
C HIS A 28 -15.81 3.56 -6.99
N PHE A 29 -14.89 2.91 -6.29
CA PHE A 29 -14.36 1.61 -6.75
C PHE A 29 -15.42 0.50 -6.69
N GLU A 30 -16.31 0.50 -5.71
CA GLU A 30 -17.45 -0.42 -5.68
C GLU A 30 -18.39 -0.21 -6.89
N LYS A 31 -18.67 1.05 -7.23
CA LYS A 31 -19.46 1.39 -8.42
C LYS A 31 -18.74 0.97 -9.72
N ALA A 32 -17.44 1.18 -9.80
CA ALA A 32 -16.65 0.74 -10.95
C ALA A 32 -16.68 -0.78 -11.10
N MET A 33 -16.56 -1.53 -10.00
CA MET A 33 -16.69 -2.99 -10.03
C MET A 33 -18.06 -3.45 -10.54
N ASN A 34 -19.13 -2.79 -10.08
CA ASN A 34 -20.49 -3.10 -10.54
C ASN A 34 -20.72 -2.74 -12.02
N ALA A 35 -19.97 -1.79 -12.56
CA ALA A 35 -20.04 -1.36 -13.96
C ALA A 35 -19.17 -2.20 -14.91
N GLY A 36 -18.69 -3.35 -14.45
CA GLY A 36 -17.91 -4.28 -15.26
C GLY A 36 -16.53 -4.62 -14.73
N GLY A 37 -16.01 -3.86 -13.80
CA GLY A 37 -14.75 -4.09 -13.07
C GLY A 37 -13.52 -4.46 -13.91
N THR A 38 -12.35 -3.97 -13.50
CA THR A 38 -11.07 -4.36 -14.08
C THR A 38 -10.09 -4.74 -12.98
N ALA A 39 -8.94 -5.30 -13.34
CA ALA A 39 -7.86 -5.57 -12.41
C ALA A 39 -7.48 -4.31 -11.60
N ASP A 40 -7.47 -3.12 -12.25
CA ASP A 40 -7.19 -1.86 -11.57
C ASP A 40 -8.24 -1.57 -10.48
N CYS A 41 -9.52 -1.72 -10.78
CA CYS A 41 -10.59 -1.57 -9.80
C CYS A 41 -10.43 -2.53 -8.62
N MET A 42 -10.06 -3.78 -8.88
CA MET A 42 -9.89 -4.80 -7.84
C MET A 42 -8.81 -4.45 -6.85
N SER A 43 -7.63 -4.03 -7.30
CA SER A 43 -6.52 -3.73 -6.40
C SER A 43 -6.77 -2.47 -5.58
N TYR A 44 -7.33 -1.42 -6.18
CA TYR A 44 -7.73 -0.22 -5.45
C TYR A 44 -8.84 -0.50 -4.43
N LEU A 45 -9.84 -1.27 -4.82
CA LEU A 45 -10.92 -1.69 -3.92
C LEU A 45 -10.35 -2.49 -2.74
N GLY A 46 -9.40 -3.39 -3.02
CA GLY A 46 -8.73 -4.18 -1.99
C GLY A 46 -8.07 -3.33 -0.92
N TYR A 47 -7.33 -2.30 -1.32
CA TYR A 47 -6.73 -1.35 -0.39
C TYR A 47 -7.79 -0.59 0.43
N CYS A 48 -8.83 -0.08 -0.22
CA CYS A 48 -9.88 0.69 0.45
C CYS A 48 -10.66 -0.17 1.46
N ILE A 49 -10.97 -1.42 1.13
CA ILE A 49 -11.63 -2.37 2.04
C ILE A 49 -10.74 -2.65 3.26
N ALA A 50 -9.45 -2.85 3.05
CA ALA A 50 -8.50 -3.08 4.14
C ALA A 50 -8.44 -1.88 5.08
N LYS A 51 -8.37 -0.67 4.53
CA LYS A 51 -8.25 0.56 5.33
C LYS A 51 -9.54 0.93 6.04
N GLU A 52 -10.67 0.95 5.34
CA GLU A 52 -11.92 1.47 5.88
C GLU A 52 -12.73 0.43 6.66
N ARG A 53 -12.64 -0.84 6.29
CA ARG A 53 -13.39 -1.94 6.91
C ARG A 53 -12.52 -2.89 7.73
N GLY A 54 -11.20 -2.70 7.76
CA GLY A 54 -10.28 -3.59 8.47
C GLY A 54 -10.15 -4.99 7.87
N GLN A 55 -10.64 -5.20 6.64
CA GLN A 55 -10.66 -6.50 5.98
C GLN A 55 -9.40 -6.71 5.14
N SER A 56 -8.24 -6.76 5.80
CA SER A 56 -6.94 -6.87 5.12
C SER A 56 -6.78 -8.17 4.33
N SER A 57 -7.29 -9.29 4.84
CA SER A 57 -7.22 -10.58 4.13
C SER A 57 -7.99 -10.55 2.82
N ARG A 58 -9.20 -9.98 2.81
CA ARG A 58 -10.00 -9.81 1.60
C ARG A 58 -9.32 -8.84 0.62
N GLY A 59 -8.76 -7.75 1.14
CA GLY A 59 -8.00 -6.80 0.33
C GLY A 59 -6.80 -7.44 -0.35
N MET A 60 -6.06 -8.30 0.35
CA MET A 60 -4.94 -9.06 -0.22
C MET A 60 -5.38 -10.03 -1.32
N ILE A 61 -6.52 -10.69 -1.14
CA ILE A 61 -7.08 -11.57 -2.17
C ILE A 61 -7.39 -10.79 -3.45
N LEU A 62 -8.05 -9.63 -3.34
CA LEU A 62 -8.34 -8.76 -4.48
C LEU A 62 -7.07 -8.29 -5.20
N CYS A 63 -6.03 -7.93 -4.47
CA CYS A 63 -4.75 -7.55 -5.07
C CYS A 63 -4.08 -8.72 -5.80
N ARG A 64 -4.15 -9.94 -5.28
CA ARG A 64 -3.62 -11.14 -5.93
C ARG A 64 -4.40 -11.47 -7.20
N GLU A 65 -5.71 -11.39 -7.16
CA GLU A 65 -6.55 -11.58 -8.35
C GLU A 65 -6.22 -10.55 -9.43
N ALA A 66 -6.01 -9.29 -9.05
CA ALA A 66 -5.58 -8.24 -9.97
C ALA A 66 -4.20 -8.55 -10.59
N LEU A 67 -3.26 -9.08 -9.81
CA LEU A 67 -1.94 -9.49 -10.30
C LEU A 67 -2.02 -10.71 -11.22
N ASP A 68 -2.95 -11.64 -10.96
CA ASP A 68 -3.16 -12.78 -11.85
C ASP A 68 -3.66 -12.34 -13.23
N GLU A 69 -4.50 -11.31 -13.29
CA GLU A 69 -4.97 -10.74 -14.56
C GLU A 69 -3.94 -9.85 -15.24
N ASN A 70 -3.20 -9.05 -14.48
CA ASN A 70 -2.22 -8.10 -15.01
C ASN A 70 -0.96 -8.06 -14.14
N PRO A 71 -0.03 -9.03 -14.30
CA PRO A 71 1.15 -9.14 -13.44
C PRO A 71 2.20 -8.05 -13.66
N GLY A 72 2.11 -7.30 -14.76
CA GLY A 72 3.08 -6.24 -15.11
C GLY A 72 2.70 -4.85 -14.59
N ASN A 73 1.59 -4.70 -13.89
CA ASN A 73 1.15 -3.38 -13.43
C ASN A 73 1.69 -3.08 -12.02
N PRO A 74 2.59 -2.08 -11.87
CA PRO A 74 3.17 -1.74 -10.56
C PRO A 74 2.13 -1.29 -9.53
N VAL A 75 0.98 -0.76 -9.95
CA VAL A 75 -0.08 -0.29 -9.05
C VAL A 75 -0.66 -1.42 -8.19
N HIS A 76 -0.74 -2.65 -8.71
CA HIS A 76 -1.25 -3.78 -7.94
C HIS A 76 -0.31 -4.15 -6.79
N TYR A 77 1.00 -4.09 -7.01
CA TYR A 77 2.00 -4.26 -5.96
C TYR A 77 1.97 -3.11 -4.95
N LEU A 78 1.77 -1.88 -5.43
CA LEU A 78 1.64 -0.71 -4.56
C LEU A 78 0.46 -0.87 -3.60
N ASN A 79 -0.71 -1.23 -4.10
CA ASN A 79 -1.90 -1.43 -3.27
C ASN A 79 -1.71 -2.60 -2.28
N MET A 80 -1.07 -3.68 -2.71
CA MET A 80 -0.69 -4.79 -1.83
C MET A 80 0.25 -4.33 -0.71
N ALA A 81 1.28 -3.56 -1.04
CA ALA A 81 2.23 -3.01 -0.06
C ALA A 81 1.53 -2.11 0.96
N LYS A 82 0.61 -1.27 0.53
CA LYS A 82 -0.19 -0.41 1.43
C LYS A 82 -1.00 -1.24 2.43
N ILE A 83 -1.60 -2.35 1.99
CA ILE A 83 -2.32 -3.28 2.88
C ILE A 83 -1.35 -3.91 3.89
N LEU A 84 -0.18 -4.34 3.43
CA LEU A 84 0.85 -4.92 4.31
C LEU A 84 1.35 -3.92 5.34
N LEU A 85 1.48 -2.65 4.99
CA LEU A 85 1.80 -1.58 5.94
C LEU A 85 0.70 -1.39 6.99
N LEU A 86 -0.56 -1.49 6.61
CA LEU A 86 -1.68 -1.48 7.57
C LEU A 86 -1.59 -2.63 8.57
N ARG A 87 -1.08 -3.77 8.13
CA ARG A 87 -0.84 -4.96 8.97
C ARG A 87 0.47 -4.88 9.75
N ARG A 88 1.23 -3.81 9.61
CA ARG A 88 2.57 -3.61 10.17
C ARG A 88 3.61 -4.63 9.69
N ASP A 89 3.37 -5.23 8.54
CA ASP A 89 4.31 -6.12 7.85
C ASP A 89 5.19 -5.30 6.90
N LYS A 90 6.24 -4.70 7.44
CA LYS A 90 7.16 -3.86 6.67
C LYS A 90 8.00 -4.65 5.68
N ASP A 91 8.46 -5.84 6.08
CA ASP A 91 9.30 -6.66 5.22
C ASP A 91 8.52 -7.14 4.00
N GLY A 92 7.30 -7.60 4.19
CA GLY A 92 6.38 -7.93 3.11
C GLY A 92 6.07 -6.73 2.22
N ALA A 93 5.84 -5.56 2.82
CA ALA A 93 5.60 -4.32 2.06
C ALA A 93 6.82 -3.93 1.21
N MET A 94 8.03 -4.01 1.77
CA MET A 94 9.26 -3.74 1.02
C MET A 94 9.42 -4.69 -0.17
N ASP A 95 9.15 -5.96 0.02
CA ASP A 95 9.22 -6.95 -1.05
C ASP A 95 8.21 -6.65 -2.16
N ALA A 96 6.96 -6.33 -1.80
CA ALA A 96 5.93 -5.95 -2.75
C ALA A 96 6.32 -4.67 -3.52
N LEU A 97 6.85 -3.65 -2.84
CA LEU A 97 7.30 -2.42 -3.48
C LEU A 97 8.46 -2.66 -4.45
N ARG A 98 9.42 -3.51 -4.09
CA ARG A 98 10.52 -3.89 -4.99
C ARG A 98 10.01 -4.63 -6.23
N MET A 99 9.05 -5.53 -6.05
CA MET A 99 8.41 -6.20 -7.18
C MET A 99 7.70 -5.20 -8.10
N GLY A 100 6.95 -4.26 -7.52
CA GLY A 100 6.30 -3.19 -8.28
C GLY A 100 7.29 -2.30 -9.02
N ALA A 101 8.40 -1.93 -8.39
CA ALA A 101 9.46 -1.13 -9.01
C ALA A 101 10.11 -1.86 -10.19
N SER A 102 10.20 -3.19 -10.15
CA SER A 102 10.73 -3.99 -11.27
C SER A 102 9.77 -4.05 -12.46
N CYS A 103 8.48 -3.78 -12.26
CA CYS A 103 7.46 -3.80 -13.32
C CYS A 103 7.39 -2.48 -14.11
N GLY A 104 7.78 -1.36 -13.51
CA GLY A 104 7.75 -0.07 -14.16
C GLY A 104 7.93 1.08 -13.16
N ASP A 105 8.10 2.28 -13.71
CA ASP A 105 8.26 3.48 -12.90
C ASP A 105 6.94 3.88 -12.22
N ASN A 106 7.01 4.11 -10.93
CA ASN A 106 5.89 4.61 -10.13
C ASN A 106 6.44 5.49 -9.01
N GLU A 107 6.08 6.77 -9.03
CA GLU A 107 6.58 7.76 -8.07
C GLU A 107 6.22 7.40 -6.63
N GLU A 108 4.99 6.95 -6.39
CA GLU A 108 4.52 6.60 -5.05
C GLU A 108 5.29 5.39 -4.48
N ILE A 109 5.63 4.41 -5.32
CA ILE A 109 6.50 3.29 -4.93
C ILE A 109 7.88 3.80 -4.52
N SER A 110 8.47 4.69 -5.31
CA SER A 110 9.79 5.27 -5.01
C SER A 110 9.78 6.01 -3.68
N VAL A 111 8.77 6.84 -3.45
CA VAL A 111 8.60 7.58 -2.20
C VAL A 111 8.47 6.63 -1.00
N LEU A 112 7.63 5.61 -1.10
CA LEU A 112 7.44 4.65 -0.01
C LEU A 112 8.69 3.83 0.27
N LEU A 113 9.43 3.43 -0.76
CA LEU A 113 10.71 2.73 -0.59
C LEU A 113 11.73 3.58 0.18
N GLU A 114 11.81 4.87 -0.15
CA GLU A 114 12.68 5.80 0.59
C GLU A 114 12.22 5.98 2.04
N GLU A 115 10.94 6.21 2.28
CA GLU A 115 10.39 6.41 3.62
C GLU A 115 10.61 5.19 4.52
N ILE A 116 10.38 4.00 4.02
CA ILE A 116 10.57 2.75 4.78
C ILE A 116 12.06 2.46 4.96
N GLY A 117 12.87 2.67 3.91
CA GLY A 117 14.30 2.40 3.90
C GLY A 117 15.15 3.41 4.70
N SER A 118 14.65 4.63 4.90
CA SER A 118 15.38 5.68 5.62
C SER A 118 15.30 5.56 7.14
N ARG A 119 14.58 4.58 7.67
CA ARG A 119 14.51 4.39 9.12
C ARG A 119 15.87 4.02 9.68
N LYS A 120 16.26 4.69 10.77
CA LYS A 120 17.51 4.43 11.46
C LYS A 120 17.62 2.96 11.86
N PRO A 121 18.81 2.34 11.68
CA PRO A 121 19.02 0.98 12.17
C PRO A 121 18.87 0.94 13.69
N PRO A 122 18.53 -0.22 14.30
CA PRO A 122 18.44 -0.35 15.74
C PRO A 122 19.81 -0.09 16.39
N PRO A 123 19.86 0.47 17.62
CA PRO A 123 21.11 0.78 18.31
C PRO A 123 22.04 -0.43 18.49
N LEU A 124 21.46 -1.61 18.68
CA LEU A 124 22.19 -2.87 18.81
C LEU A 124 21.86 -3.76 17.63
N THR A 125 22.78 -3.83 16.67
CA THR A 125 22.56 -4.54 15.40
C THR A 125 22.52 -6.05 15.51
N PHE A 126 23.01 -6.61 16.63
CA PHE A 126 22.98 -8.05 16.89
C PHE A 126 21.69 -8.54 17.57
N LEU A 127 20.81 -7.61 17.96
CA LEU A 127 19.48 -7.91 18.50
C LEU A 127 18.41 -7.57 17.46
N ASP A 128 17.34 -8.33 17.52
CA ASP A 128 16.19 -8.05 16.67
C ASP A 128 15.67 -6.63 16.92
N ARG A 129 15.18 -5.97 15.88
CA ARG A 129 14.72 -4.57 15.96
C ARG A 129 13.65 -4.38 17.01
N ASP A 130 12.77 -5.35 17.16
CA ASP A 130 11.66 -5.32 18.12
C ASP A 130 12.06 -5.82 19.50
N HIS A 131 13.35 -6.17 19.70
CA HIS A 131 13.84 -6.56 21.00
C HIS A 131 13.71 -5.40 22.02
N PRO A 132 13.15 -5.66 23.23
CA PRO A 132 12.90 -4.59 24.22
C PRO A 132 14.11 -3.71 24.50
N VAL A 133 15.32 -4.27 24.57
CA VAL A 133 16.56 -3.53 24.83
C VAL A 133 16.83 -2.52 23.71
N ASN A 134 16.68 -2.89 22.44
CA ASN A 134 16.84 -1.99 21.31
C ASN A 134 15.81 -0.85 21.33
N LYS A 135 14.57 -1.17 21.66
CA LYS A 135 13.48 -0.22 21.74
C LYS A 135 13.73 0.85 22.81
N TYR A 136 14.05 0.43 24.02
CA TYR A 136 14.31 1.35 25.13
C TYR A 136 15.60 2.15 24.89
N LEU A 137 16.65 1.52 24.41
CA LEU A 137 17.92 2.21 24.13
C LEU A 137 17.75 3.27 23.03
N GLY A 138 17.00 2.97 21.98
CA GLY A 138 16.68 3.92 20.93
C GLY A 138 15.92 5.15 21.44
N ILE A 139 14.93 4.94 22.33
CA ILE A 139 14.17 6.02 22.97
C ILE A 139 15.08 6.89 23.83
N ILE A 140 15.91 6.29 24.66
CA ILE A 140 16.84 7.02 25.54
C ILE A 140 17.84 7.84 24.72
N LEU A 141 18.45 7.27 23.70
CA LEU A 141 19.40 7.96 22.83
C LEU A 141 18.75 9.12 22.07
N SER A 142 17.51 8.93 21.61
CA SER A 142 16.74 9.98 20.95
C SER A 142 16.43 11.13 21.92
N TRP A 143 16.07 10.81 23.17
CA TRP A 143 15.77 11.79 24.21
C TRP A 143 17.01 12.61 24.61
N LEU A 144 18.18 11.98 24.60
CA LEU A 144 19.47 12.65 24.89
C LEU A 144 20.04 13.42 23.67
N GLY A 145 19.37 13.38 22.51
CA GLY A 145 19.85 14.04 21.29
C GLY A 145 21.06 13.36 20.63
N LEU A 146 21.36 12.13 21.00
CA LEU A 146 22.51 11.36 20.48
C LEU A 146 22.17 10.51 19.25
N ARG A 147 20.88 10.50 18.85
CA ARG A 147 20.40 9.69 17.72
C ARG A 147 19.21 10.33 17.00
#